data_bfe3610b421d1ef7ac1205e648085796
#
_entry.id   bfe3610b421d1ef7ac1205e648085796
#
_cell.length_a   1.000
_cell.length_b   1.000
_cell.length_c   1.000
_cell.angle_alpha   90.00
_cell.angle_beta   90.00
_cell.angle_gamma   90.00
#
_symmetry.space_group_name_H-M   'P 1'
#
loop_
_entity.id
_entity.type
_entity.pdbx_description
1 polymer ?
#
loop_
_entity_poly.entity_id
_entity_poly.type
_entity_poly.pdbx_seq_one_letter_code
_entity_poly.pdbx_strand_id
1 'polypeptide(L)'
;DKKDFNNLLKVAMPAKFWVSYRNKDGKLKHEINTVYLYNFLQLNGFYALHDENSTITQYVRLEGNIVKRITVKDIREFAASWVRERYEDLEVLNLILNSPKFSPASLESLQEIDLDFTSHTAKSQLFFFPNKTIEITKPTSPDDDGIREYKPGSDDLHNYVWENNVIQHEYKKGEDAFEIIRTKDDKGKDIFDIKIKNVKSHFFGYLINTSRIYWRKEMEYAFDGNLDAMSKYHAQHPFDIEGVSLTPEEIKEQKANLINKIFTFGYMMHHFKSPERAWAPMAMDNKIGEENECNGRSGKSFFFKVLSILMKTVKLSGRNPKLMDNPHVFDQVNQHTQLLLLDDCDRYLNTGLFYDNITSDMTVNPKNNQSFTIPFEDSPKLAFTTNYVP
;
A
#
# COMPACT_ATOMS: atom_id res chain seq x y z
N ASP A 1 7.59 -10.06 32.33
CA ASP A 1 7.19 -9.54 31.04
C ASP A 1 8.19 -9.98 29.98
N LYS A 2 7.72 -10.49 28.82
CA LYS A 2 8.58 -11.08 27.77
C LYS A 2 9.58 -10.08 27.18
N LYS A 3 9.23 -8.79 27.18
CA LYS A 3 10.05 -7.69 26.69
C LYS A 3 11.17 -7.33 27.64
N ASP A 4 10.88 -7.31 28.93
CA ASP A 4 11.89 -7.09 29.98
C ASP A 4 12.85 -8.26 30.03
N PHE A 5 12.37 -9.49 29.83
CA PHE A 5 13.20 -10.67 29.74
C PHE A 5 14.12 -10.64 28.51
N ASN A 6 13.61 -10.26 27.33
CA ASN A 6 14.42 -10.09 26.12
C ASN A 6 15.42 -8.93 26.23
N ASN A 7 15.07 -7.85 26.92
CA ASN A 7 16.00 -6.75 27.19
C ASN A 7 17.08 -7.15 28.22
N LEU A 8 16.70 -7.92 29.25
CA LEU A 8 17.64 -8.50 30.21
C LEU A 8 18.56 -9.53 29.55
N LEU A 9 18.04 -10.36 28.63
CA LEU A 9 18.84 -11.28 27.82
C LEU A 9 19.83 -10.53 26.92
N LYS A 10 19.46 -9.41 26.32
CA LYS A 10 20.38 -8.55 25.55
C LYS A 10 21.52 -8.00 26.38
N VAL A 11 21.27 -7.76 27.68
CA VAL A 11 22.28 -7.25 28.63
C VAL A 11 23.09 -8.40 29.25
N ALA A 12 22.48 -9.57 29.48
CA ALA A 12 23.09 -10.70 30.19
C ALA A 12 23.79 -11.71 29.27
N MET A 13 23.44 -11.80 27.99
CA MET A 13 24.15 -12.67 27.05
C MET A 13 25.47 -12.04 26.61
N PRO A 14 26.56 -12.84 26.50
CA PRO A 14 27.79 -12.34 25.93
C PRO A 14 27.50 -11.83 24.52
N ALA A 15 27.83 -10.57 24.27
CA ALA A 15 27.68 -9.93 22.97
C ALA A 15 28.50 -10.64 21.86
N LYS A 16 29.21 -11.70 22.21
CA LYS A 16 30.08 -12.49 21.32
C LYS A 16 29.46 -13.83 21.01
N PHE A 17 29.40 -14.17 19.74
CA PHE A 17 28.97 -15.49 19.26
C PHE A 17 30.15 -16.45 19.00
N TRP A 18 31.36 -16.08 19.45
CA TRP A 18 32.56 -16.92 19.43
C TRP A 18 33.14 -17.04 20.82
N VAL A 19 33.87 -18.15 21.03
CA VAL A 19 34.66 -18.42 22.23
C VAL A 19 36.14 -18.30 21.89
N SER A 20 36.93 -17.83 22.85
CA SER A 20 38.37 -17.70 22.73
C SER A 20 39.05 -18.64 23.73
N TYR A 21 40.00 -19.45 23.30
CA TYR A 21 40.76 -20.36 24.13
C TYR A 21 42.21 -20.39 23.72
N ARG A 22 43.06 -20.85 24.60
CA ARG A 22 44.49 -21.12 24.25
C ARG A 22 44.66 -22.55 23.84
N ASN A 23 45.32 -22.76 22.70
CA ASN A 23 45.69 -24.10 22.26
C ASN A 23 46.85 -24.67 23.05
N LYS A 24 47.28 -25.91 22.76
CA LYS A 24 48.40 -26.58 23.46
C LYS A 24 49.73 -25.81 23.36
N ASP A 25 49.89 -24.99 22.34
CA ASP A 25 51.08 -24.18 22.09
C ASP A 25 50.97 -22.78 22.73
N GLY A 26 49.94 -22.54 23.54
CA GLY A 26 49.67 -21.27 24.21
C GLY A 26 49.11 -20.16 23.30
N LYS A 27 48.89 -20.42 22.01
CA LYS A 27 48.32 -19.44 21.07
C LYS A 27 46.81 -19.26 21.27
N LEU A 28 46.36 -18.02 21.26
CA LEU A 28 44.94 -17.68 21.30
C LEU A 28 44.27 -18.21 20.02
N LYS A 29 43.13 -18.85 20.19
CA LYS A 29 42.28 -19.36 19.10
C LYS A 29 40.83 -18.94 19.34
N HIS A 30 40.12 -18.72 18.26
CA HIS A 30 38.70 -18.37 18.27
C HIS A 30 37.89 -19.45 17.55
N GLU A 31 36.72 -19.74 18.07
CA GLU A 31 35.78 -20.69 17.48
C GLU A 31 34.37 -20.16 17.57
N ILE A 32 33.57 -20.24 16.50
CA ILE A 32 32.17 -19.84 16.50
C ILE A 32 31.36 -20.90 17.24
N ASN A 33 30.71 -20.48 18.33
CA ASN A 33 29.74 -21.31 19.02
C ASN A 33 28.38 -21.21 18.34
N THR A 34 27.84 -22.34 17.88
CA THR A 34 26.60 -22.40 17.11
C THR A 34 25.39 -21.86 17.88
N VAL A 35 25.27 -22.23 19.16
CA VAL A 35 24.15 -21.76 20.01
C VAL A 35 24.23 -20.25 20.23
N TYR A 36 25.43 -19.73 20.50
CA TYR A 36 25.62 -18.28 20.67
C TYR A 36 25.38 -17.53 19.37
N LEU A 37 25.75 -18.12 18.22
CA LEU A 37 25.48 -17.53 16.90
C LEU A 37 23.97 -17.43 16.65
N TYR A 38 23.21 -18.48 16.91
CA TYR A 38 21.76 -18.43 16.71
C TYR A 38 21.09 -17.44 17.63
N ASN A 39 21.44 -17.42 18.92
CA ASN A 39 20.94 -16.41 19.85
C ASN A 39 21.30 -14.99 19.42
N PHE A 40 22.52 -14.77 18.96
CA PHE A 40 22.96 -13.48 18.41
C PHE A 40 22.12 -13.08 17.19
N LEU A 41 21.88 -13.99 16.26
CA LEU A 41 21.09 -13.73 15.07
C LEU A 41 19.64 -13.41 15.44
N GLN A 42 19.00 -14.19 16.31
CA GLN A 42 17.63 -13.96 16.78
C GLN A 42 17.47 -12.60 17.49
N LEU A 43 18.42 -12.25 18.35
CA LEU A 43 18.43 -10.93 19.03
C LEU A 43 18.55 -9.75 18.05
N ASN A 44 19.08 -10.00 16.85
CA ASN A 44 19.18 -9.02 15.78
C ASN A 44 18.11 -9.17 14.70
N GLY A 45 17.07 -9.95 15.00
CA GLY A 45 15.87 -10.09 14.16
C GLY A 45 15.99 -11.09 13.01
N PHE A 46 16.99 -11.99 13.01
CA PHE A 46 17.18 -12.99 11.95
C PHE A 46 16.43 -14.27 12.29
N TYR A 47 15.60 -14.74 11.34
CA TYR A 47 14.76 -15.92 11.47
C TYR A 47 14.68 -16.69 10.14
N ALA A 48 14.25 -17.96 10.24
CA ALA A 48 13.74 -18.72 9.10
C ALA A 48 12.22 -18.47 9.02
N LEU A 49 11.69 -18.10 7.85
CA LEU A 49 10.25 -17.95 7.66
C LEU A 49 9.64 -19.32 7.38
N HIS A 50 8.61 -19.64 8.14
CA HIS A 50 7.81 -20.83 7.87
C HIS A 50 6.97 -20.61 6.59
N ASP A 51 7.07 -21.55 5.64
CA ASP A 51 6.28 -21.54 4.41
C ASP A 51 5.89 -22.99 4.08
N GLU A 52 4.65 -23.35 4.36
CA GLU A 52 4.09 -24.69 4.14
C GLU A 52 4.16 -25.12 2.66
N ASN A 53 4.25 -24.18 1.73
CA ASN A 53 4.25 -24.44 0.28
C ASN A 53 5.66 -24.47 -0.32
N SER A 54 6.70 -24.23 0.46
CA SER A 54 8.09 -24.16 -0.02
C SER A 54 8.97 -25.23 0.62
N THR A 55 9.74 -25.90 -0.21
CA THR A 55 10.83 -26.80 0.24
C THR A 55 12.14 -26.07 0.51
N ILE A 56 12.20 -24.78 0.21
CA ILE A 56 13.39 -23.94 0.38
C ILE A 56 13.18 -23.03 1.59
N THR A 57 14.08 -23.14 2.58
CA THR A 57 14.10 -22.25 3.73
C THR A 57 14.31 -20.81 3.29
N GLN A 58 13.38 -19.93 3.61
CA GLN A 58 13.48 -18.50 3.35
C GLN A 58 13.94 -17.79 4.62
N TYR A 59 15.07 -17.09 4.53
CA TYR A 59 15.56 -16.29 5.65
C TYR A 59 15.01 -14.88 5.61
N VAL A 60 14.67 -14.35 6.79
CA VAL A 60 14.13 -13.00 6.96
C VAL A 60 14.83 -12.27 8.10
N ARG A 61 14.83 -10.95 8.00
CA ARG A 61 15.19 -10.06 9.11
C ARG A 61 14.01 -9.20 9.47
N LEU A 62 13.69 -9.16 10.76
CA LEU A 62 12.63 -8.32 11.32
C LEU A 62 13.22 -7.01 11.85
N GLU A 63 12.67 -5.90 11.40
CA GLU A 63 12.92 -4.56 11.92
C GLU A 63 11.57 -3.96 12.35
N GLY A 64 11.19 -4.19 13.62
CA GLY A 64 9.83 -3.93 14.09
C GLY A 64 8.82 -4.82 13.37
N ASN A 65 7.84 -4.21 12.71
CA ASN A 65 6.82 -4.91 11.92
C ASN A 65 7.19 -5.05 10.43
N ILE A 66 8.41 -4.63 10.05
CA ILE A 66 8.89 -4.73 8.66
C ILE A 66 9.74 -5.98 8.50
N VAL A 67 9.43 -6.77 7.48
CA VAL A 67 10.09 -8.03 7.15
C VAL A 67 10.93 -7.86 5.88
N LYS A 68 12.21 -8.12 6.00
CA LYS A 68 13.16 -8.08 4.89
C LYS A 68 13.60 -9.48 4.51
N ARG A 69 13.46 -9.82 3.23
CA ARG A 69 14.06 -11.04 2.68
C ARG A 69 15.56 -10.88 2.63
N ILE A 70 16.27 -11.89 3.11
CA ILE A 70 17.73 -11.90 3.17
C ILE A 70 18.29 -13.23 2.68
N THR A 71 19.58 -13.22 2.33
CA THR A 71 20.34 -14.38 1.95
C THR A 71 21.33 -14.78 3.04
N VAL A 72 21.86 -15.98 2.94
CA VAL A 72 22.97 -16.43 3.82
C VAL A 72 24.18 -15.49 3.74
N LYS A 73 24.40 -14.87 2.58
CA LYS A 73 25.44 -13.86 2.39
C LYS A 73 25.17 -12.63 3.27
N ASP A 74 23.92 -12.13 3.30
CA ASP A 74 23.55 -10.97 4.10
C ASP A 74 23.73 -11.23 5.59
N ILE A 75 23.40 -12.45 6.07
CA ILE A 75 23.62 -12.87 7.47
C ILE A 75 25.11 -12.82 7.81
N ARG A 76 25.97 -13.37 6.94
CA ARG A 76 27.43 -13.38 7.13
C ARG A 76 28.01 -11.97 7.11
N GLU A 77 27.59 -11.14 6.17
CA GLU A 77 28.02 -9.74 6.06
C GLU A 77 27.60 -8.91 7.29
N PHE A 78 26.38 -9.12 7.78
CA PHE A 78 25.93 -8.50 9.02
C PHE A 78 26.82 -8.88 10.21
N ALA A 79 27.07 -10.17 10.42
CA ALA A 79 27.93 -10.66 11.51
C ALA A 79 29.36 -10.10 11.40
N ALA A 80 29.91 -10.05 10.19
CA ALA A 80 31.25 -9.49 9.93
C ALA A 80 31.28 -7.96 10.19
N SER A 81 30.29 -7.21 9.75
CA SER A 81 30.19 -5.76 10.01
C SER A 81 30.04 -5.47 11.50
N TRP A 82 29.20 -6.25 12.20
CA TRP A 82 29.00 -6.11 13.63
C TRP A 82 30.31 -6.30 14.43
N VAL A 83 31.15 -7.29 14.03
CA VAL A 83 32.47 -7.51 14.65
C VAL A 83 33.43 -6.37 14.30
N ARG A 84 33.48 -5.96 13.05
CA ARG A 84 34.38 -4.88 12.59
C ARG A 84 34.11 -3.57 13.34
N GLU A 85 32.86 -3.23 13.56
CA GLU A 85 32.48 -1.98 14.23
C GLU A 85 32.79 -1.99 15.72
N ARG A 86 32.85 -3.16 16.39
CA ARG A 86 32.92 -3.26 17.85
C ARG A 86 34.23 -3.80 18.40
N TYR A 87 34.91 -4.63 17.64
CA TYR A 87 36.05 -5.40 18.14
C TYR A 87 37.33 -5.23 17.32
N GLU A 88 37.24 -4.83 16.06
CA GLU A 88 38.36 -4.69 15.12
C GLU A 88 39.28 -5.94 15.05
N ASP A 89 38.73 -7.13 15.34
CA ASP A 89 39.49 -8.38 15.47
C ASP A 89 39.57 -9.09 14.11
N LEU A 90 40.72 -8.97 13.47
CA LEU A 90 40.95 -9.55 12.13
C LEU A 90 40.93 -11.09 12.11
N GLU A 91 41.30 -11.77 13.22
CA GLU A 91 41.26 -13.24 13.28
C GLU A 91 39.79 -13.71 13.34
N VAL A 92 38.96 -13.02 14.14
CA VAL A 92 37.51 -13.30 14.18
C VAL A 92 36.84 -12.97 12.87
N LEU A 93 37.18 -11.86 12.22
CA LEU A 93 36.65 -11.53 10.90
C LEU A 93 36.98 -12.61 9.87
N ASN A 94 38.24 -13.06 9.84
CA ASN A 94 38.65 -14.14 8.94
C ASN A 94 37.90 -15.45 9.24
N LEU A 95 37.68 -15.75 10.52
CA LEU A 95 36.89 -16.90 10.97
C LEU A 95 35.48 -16.84 10.43
N ILE A 96 34.78 -15.69 10.54
CA ILE A 96 33.42 -15.50 10.04
C ILE A 96 33.34 -15.74 8.52
N LEU A 97 34.26 -15.14 7.76
CA LEU A 97 34.28 -15.22 6.31
C LEU A 97 34.47 -16.64 5.80
N ASN A 98 35.23 -17.48 6.52
CA ASN A 98 35.59 -18.84 6.11
C ASN A 98 34.82 -19.97 6.85
N SER A 99 33.97 -19.60 7.86
CA SER A 99 33.30 -20.60 8.68
C SER A 99 32.15 -21.29 7.94
N PRO A 100 32.07 -22.64 7.99
CA PRO A 100 30.92 -23.38 7.50
C PRO A 100 29.65 -23.13 8.34
N LYS A 101 29.75 -22.51 9.53
CA LYS A 101 28.61 -22.15 10.37
C LYS A 101 27.67 -21.11 9.73
N PHE A 102 28.14 -20.40 8.71
CA PHE A 102 27.34 -19.51 7.86
C PHE A 102 27.00 -20.15 6.51
N SER A 103 26.91 -21.48 6.43
CA SER A 103 26.39 -22.19 5.25
C SER A 103 24.86 -22.36 5.33
N PRO A 104 24.15 -22.56 4.22
CA PRO A 104 22.71 -22.86 4.23
C PRO A 104 22.37 -24.03 5.17
N ALA A 105 23.11 -25.15 5.06
CA ALA A 105 22.88 -26.32 5.91
C ALA A 105 23.06 -26.06 7.40
N SER A 106 23.98 -25.17 7.80
CA SER A 106 24.14 -24.82 9.22
C SER A 106 23.08 -23.86 9.70
N LEU A 107 22.50 -23.02 8.83
CA LEU A 107 21.46 -22.04 9.18
C LEU A 107 20.04 -22.61 9.09
N GLU A 108 19.85 -23.84 8.59
CA GLU A 108 18.55 -24.55 8.58
C GLU A 108 17.95 -24.68 9.99
N SER A 109 18.79 -24.72 11.04
CA SER A 109 18.35 -24.78 12.43
C SER A 109 18.10 -23.40 13.06
N LEU A 110 18.12 -22.32 12.28
CA LEU A 110 17.69 -21.01 12.75
C LEU A 110 16.22 -21.08 13.14
N GLN A 111 15.85 -20.37 14.20
CA GLN A 111 14.47 -20.39 14.70
C GLN A 111 13.48 -20.03 13.58
N GLU A 112 12.50 -20.89 13.37
CA GLU A 112 11.37 -20.60 12.49
C GLU A 112 10.41 -19.62 13.16
N ILE A 113 9.81 -18.76 12.34
CA ILE A 113 8.80 -17.79 12.75
C ILE A 113 7.63 -17.84 11.77
N ASP A 114 6.44 -17.79 12.31
CA ASP A 114 5.19 -17.59 11.58
C ASP A 114 4.76 -16.13 11.72
N LEU A 115 4.45 -15.47 10.62
CA LEU A 115 4.17 -14.03 10.55
C LEU A 115 2.84 -13.77 9.87
N ASP A 116 1.98 -13.01 10.54
CA ASP A 116 0.72 -12.54 9.97
C ASP A 116 0.95 -11.32 9.06
N PHE A 117 0.81 -11.51 7.76
CA PHE A 117 0.88 -10.46 6.74
C PHE A 117 -0.49 -9.86 6.38
N THR A 118 -1.54 -10.23 7.10
CA THR A 118 -2.88 -9.66 6.87
C THR A 118 -2.87 -8.17 7.17
N SER A 119 -3.18 -7.37 6.16
CA SER A 119 -3.19 -5.90 6.28
C SER A 119 -4.59 -5.32 6.47
N HIS A 120 -5.64 -6.15 6.43
CA HIS A 120 -7.03 -5.68 6.48
C HIS A 120 -7.99 -6.71 7.06
N THR A 121 -9.12 -6.20 7.51
CA THR A 121 -10.31 -6.98 7.85
C THR A 121 -11.52 -6.34 7.17
N ALA A 122 -12.71 -6.89 7.33
CA ALA A 122 -13.94 -6.23 6.87
C ALA A 122 -14.19 -4.85 7.51
N LYS A 123 -13.51 -4.52 8.61
CA LYS A 123 -13.74 -3.31 9.41
C LYS A 123 -12.52 -2.43 9.59
N SER A 124 -11.35 -2.87 9.18
CA SER A 124 -10.10 -2.14 9.35
C SER A 124 -9.15 -2.31 8.18
N GLN A 125 -8.24 -1.35 8.02
CA GLN A 125 -7.14 -1.37 7.07
C GLN A 125 -5.88 -0.83 7.72
N LEU A 126 -4.78 -1.57 7.59
CA LEU A 126 -3.45 -1.17 8.03
C LEU A 126 -2.66 -0.54 6.87
N PHE A 127 -1.99 0.56 7.16
CA PHE A 127 -1.04 1.22 6.27
C PHE A 127 0.31 1.31 6.97
N PHE A 128 1.33 0.71 6.39
CA PHE A 128 2.66 0.64 6.95
C PHE A 128 3.55 1.74 6.36
N PHE A 129 3.94 2.70 7.19
CA PHE A 129 4.90 3.76 6.86
C PHE A 129 6.22 3.54 7.59
N PRO A 130 7.35 4.14 7.16
CA PRO A 130 8.64 3.96 7.83
C PRO A 130 8.63 4.40 9.30
N ASN A 131 7.86 5.43 9.62
CA ASN A 131 7.80 6.01 10.95
C ASN A 131 6.64 5.50 11.82
N LYS A 132 5.58 4.94 11.24
CA LYS A 132 4.39 4.47 11.95
C LYS A 132 3.60 3.47 11.12
N THR A 133 2.81 2.63 11.79
CA THR A 133 1.70 1.90 11.16
C THR A 133 0.39 2.57 11.54
N ILE A 134 -0.47 2.79 10.58
CA ILE A 134 -1.77 3.44 10.75
C ILE A 134 -2.85 2.40 10.49
N GLU A 135 -3.72 2.19 11.47
CA GLU A 135 -4.95 1.42 11.29
C GLU A 135 -6.12 2.38 11.16
N ILE A 136 -6.90 2.19 10.10
CA ILE A 136 -8.16 2.91 9.90
C ILE A 136 -9.29 1.95 10.19
N THR A 137 -10.17 2.33 11.12
CA THR A 137 -11.33 1.55 11.54
C THR A 137 -12.59 2.41 11.42
N LYS A 138 -13.75 1.76 11.53
CA LYS A 138 -14.99 2.52 11.69
C LYS A 138 -15.00 3.19 13.06
N PRO A 139 -15.26 4.51 13.15
CA PRO A 139 -15.43 5.20 14.43
C PRO A 139 -16.48 4.52 15.32
N THR A 140 -16.19 4.40 16.60
CA THR A 140 -17.06 3.78 17.61
C THR A 140 -17.87 4.78 18.42
N SER A 141 -17.45 6.05 18.41
CA SER A 141 -18.12 7.17 19.07
C SER A 141 -17.92 8.47 18.25
N PRO A 142 -18.66 9.55 18.53
CA PRO A 142 -18.48 10.84 17.85
C PRO A 142 -17.08 11.46 18.00
N ASP A 143 -16.40 11.17 19.10
CA ASP A 143 -15.05 11.68 19.38
C ASP A 143 -13.94 10.74 18.88
N ASP A 144 -14.29 9.59 18.32
CA ASP A 144 -13.36 8.63 17.74
C ASP A 144 -13.18 8.93 16.25
N ASP A 145 -11.98 9.31 15.84
CA ASP A 145 -11.66 9.55 14.42
C ASP A 145 -11.42 8.26 13.61
N GLY A 146 -11.48 7.11 14.28
CA GLY A 146 -11.24 5.82 13.66
C GLY A 146 -9.78 5.58 13.24
N ILE A 147 -8.84 6.41 13.68
CA ILE A 147 -7.42 6.30 13.35
C ILE A 147 -6.66 5.82 14.59
N ARG A 148 -5.93 4.70 14.44
CA ARG A 148 -5.01 4.16 15.45
C ARG A 148 -3.58 4.25 14.92
N GLU A 149 -2.67 4.75 15.74
CA GLU A 149 -1.26 4.93 15.37
C GLU A 149 -0.38 3.99 16.19
N TYR A 150 0.39 3.14 15.53
CA TYR A 150 1.35 2.24 16.16
C TYR A 150 2.78 2.66 15.80
N LYS A 151 3.66 2.65 16.81
CA LYS A 151 5.11 2.82 16.57
C LYS A 151 5.68 1.56 15.93
N PRO A 152 6.75 1.65 15.13
CA PRO A 152 7.45 0.47 14.64
C PRO A 152 7.83 -0.48 15.78
N GLY A 153 7.48 -1.76 15.65
CA GLY A 153 7.74 -2.76 16.69
C GLY A 153 6.87 -2.65 17.95
N SER A 154 5.72 -2.00 17.87
CA SER A 154 4.74 -1.99 18.98
C SER A 154 4.26 -3.40 19.28
N ASP A 155 4.20 -3.75 20.57
CA ASP A 155 3.67 -5.04 21.03
C ASP A 155 2.15 -5.16 20.82
N ASP A 156 1.47 -4.04 20.57
CA ASP A 156 0.02 -3.99 20.33
C ASP A 156 -0.34 -4.31 18.86
N LEU A 157 0.67 -4.41 17.97
CA LEU A 157 0.50 -4.73 16.56
C LEU A 157 1.23 -6.04 16.22
N HIS A 158 0.45 -7.06 15.84
CA HIS A 158 0.97 -8.39 15.51
C HIS A 158 1.07 -8.64 14.00
N ASN A 159 0.66 -7.67 13.19
CA ASN A 159 0.72 -7.75 11.72
C ASN A 159 2.05 -7.24 11.19
N TYR A 160 2.51 -7.85 10.11
CA TYR A 160 3.79 -7.57 9.47
C TYR A 160 3.61 -7.15 8.02
N VAL A 161 4.63 -6.52 7.48
CA VAL A 161 4.67 -6.11 6.08
C VAL A 161 6.05 -6.40 5.47
N TRP A 162 6.07 -6.82 4.21
CA TRP A 162 7.32 -6.90 3.47
C TRP A 162 7.91 -5.52 3.22
N GLU A 163 9.23 -5.36 3.37
CA GLU A 163 9.96 -4.08 3.16
C GLU A 163 9.56 -3.39 1.85
N ASN A 164 9.39 -4.16 0.77
CA ASN A 164 9.02 -3.62 -0.54
C ASN A 164 7.54 -3.20 -0.65
N ASN A 165 6.72 -3.48 0.36
CA ASN A 165 5.32 -3.07 0.45
C ASN A 165 5.09 -1.92 1.44
N VAL A 166 6.14 -1.47 2.14
CA VAL A 166 6.10 -0.28 2.99
C VAL A 166 5.88 0.94 2.10
N ILE A 167 4.96 1.83 2.50
CA ILE A 167 4.72 3.10 1.84
C ILE A 167 5.96 3.99 2.03
N GLN A 168 6.59 4.44 0.94
CA GLN A 168 7.91 5.08 0.94
C GLN A 168 7.89 6.55 1.41
N HIS A 169 6.92 6.94 2.21
CA HIS A 169 6.76 8.29 2.76
C HIS A 169 6.48 8.21 4.26
N GLU A 170 6.89 9.21 5.01
CA GLU A 170 6.51 9.33 6.41
C GLU A 170 5.03 9.74 6.54
N TYR A 171 4.33 9.08 7.45
CA TYR A 171 3.00 9.52 7.83
C TYR A 171 3.05 10.80 8.66
N LYS A 172 2.17 11.74 8.29
CA LYS A 172 1.91 12.98 9.06
C LYS A 172 0.39 13.16 9.13
N LYS A 173 -0.14 13.17 10.35
CA LYS A 173 -1.57 13.45 10.55
C LYS A 173 -1.85 14.91 10.16
N GLY A 174 -2.80 15.08 9.27
CA GLY A 174 -3.32 16.40 8.87
C GLY A 174 -4.52 16.82 9.70
N GLU A 175 -5.02 18.03 9.44
CA GLU A 175 -6.31 18.47 9.94
C GLU A 175 -7.44 17.89 9.08
N ASP A 176 -8.64 17.76 9.66
CA ASP A 176 -9.82 17.30 8.93
C ASP A 176 -10.12 18.21 7.75
N ALA A 177 -10.11 17.65 6.55
CA ALA A 177 -10.33 18.42 5.32
C ALA A 177 -11.82 18.65 5.04
N PHE A 178 -12.68 17.71 5.44
CA PHE A 178 -14.12 17.74 5.17
C PHE A 178 -14.91 16.95 6.21
N GLU A 179 -16.23 17.10 6.15
CA GLU A 179 -17.20 16.34 6.93
C GLU A 179 -18.32 15.90 5.99
N ILE A 180 -18.68 14.60 6.03
CA ILE A 180 -19.85 14.08 5.32
C ILE A 180 -21.06 14.13 6.24
N ILE A 181 -22.08 14.87 5.82
CA ILE A 181 -23.34 15.01 6.53
C ILE A 181 -24.33 14.02 5.94
N ARG A 182 -24.82 13.09 6.75
CA ARG A 182 -25.83 12.11 6.35
C ARG A 182 -27.18 12.50 6.93
N THR A 183 -28.16 12.68 6.07
CA THR A 183 -29.57 12.95 6.42
C THR A 183 -30.47 11.95 5.72
N LYS A 184 -31.78 11.98 6.01
CA LYS A 184 -32.75 11.15 5.29
C LYS A 184 -33.75 12.06 4.58
N ASP A 185 -34.18 11.67 3.37
CA ASP A 185 -35.26 12.30 2.65
C ASP A 185 -36.62 11.87 3.22
N ASP A 186 -37.69 12.48 2.69
CA ASP A 186 -39.08 12.20 3.10
C ASP A 186 -39.49 10.72 2.91
N LYS A 187 -38.73 9.95 2.10
CA LYS A 187 -38.93 8.53 1.85
C LYS A 187 -38.00 7.64 2.70
N GLY A 188 -37.24 8.23 3.62
CA GLY A 188 -36.31 7.53 4.48
C GLY A 188 -35.00 7.09 3.80
N LYS A 189 -34.75 7.53 2.56
CA LYS A 189 -33.51 7.25 1.82
C LYS A 189 -32.40 8.18 2.29
N ASP A 190 -31.19 7.66 2.44
CA ASP A 190 -30.04 8.47 2.82
C ASP A 190 -29.68 9.50 1.76
N ILE A 191 -29.52 10.73 2.20
CA ILE A 191 -28.95 11.85 1.44
C ILE A 191 -27.63 12.23 2.07
N PHE A 192 -26.63 12.49 1.24
CA PHE A 192 -25.30 12.90 1.66
C PHE A 192 -25.02 14.32 1.19
N ASP A 193 -24.48 15.13 2.07
CA ASP A 193 -23.90 16.44 1.77
C ASP A 193 -22.45 16.49 2.28
N ILE A 194 -21.69 17.46 1.83
CA ILE A 194 -20.29 17.64 2.22
C ILE A 194 -20.05 19.07 2.69
N LYS A 195 -19.40 19.19 3.86
CA LYS A 195 -18.88 20.45 4.37
C LYS A 195 -17.37 20.44 4.28
N ILE A 196 -16.78 21.31 3.48
CA ILE A 196 -15.34 21.48 3.35
C ILE A 196 -14.83 22.32 4.52
N LYS A 197 -13.85 21.81 5.30
CA LYS A 197 -13.26 22.47 6.47
C LYS A 197 -11.94 23.17 6.12
N ASN A 198 -11.07 22.52 5.33
CA ASN A 198 -9.83 23.11 4.85
C ASN A 198 -9.36 22.46 3.55
N VAL A 199 -8.46 23.11 2.79
CA VAL A 199 -7.88 22.63 1.53
C VAL A 199 -6.35 22.70 1.59
N LYS A 200 -5.75 22.26 2.71
CA LYS A 200 -4.29 22.18 2.85
C LYS A 200 -3.68 21.07 1.96
N SER A 201 -4.46 20.02 1.69
CA SER A 201 -4.05 18.95 0.78
C SER A 201 -4.23 19.36 -0.68
N HIS A 202 -3.15 19.39 -1.44
CA HIS A 202 -3.20 19.63 -2.89
C HIS A 202 -4.05 18.61 -3.63
N PHE A 203 -4.04 17.35 -3.18
CA PHE A 203 -4.88 16.32 -3.77
C PHE A 203 -6.38 16.58 -3.50
N PHE A 204 -6.73 16.99 -2.28
CA PHE A 204 -8.12 17.35 -1.99
C PHE A 204 -8.58 18.57 -2.79
N GLY A 205 -7.74 19.60 -2.93
CA GLY A 205 -7.98 20.72 -3.83
C GLY A 205 -8.20 20.30 -5.29
N TYR A 206 -7.43 19.32 -5.75
CA TYR A 206 -7.63 18.72 -7.08
C TYR A 206 -9.00 18.01 -7.16
N LEU A 207 -9.43 17.25 -6.15
CA LEU A 207 -10.75 16.59 -6.13
C LEU A 207 -11.89 17.62 -6.22
N ILE A 208 -11.80 18.73 -5.48
CA ILE A 208 -12.76 19.84 -5.55
C ILE A 208 -12.80 20.41 -6.97
N ASN A 209 -11.65 20.79 -7.52
CA ASN A 209 -11.58 21.41 -8.85
C ASN A 209 -12.14 20.50 -9.95
N THR A 210 -11.82 19.22 -9.92
CA THR A 210 -12.34 18.26 -10.90
C THR A 210 -13.81 17.88 -10.67
N SER A 211 -14.40 18.28 -9.56
CA SER A 211 -15.81 18.06 -9.26
C SER A 211 -16.69 19.25 -9.63
N ARG A 212 -16.11 20.37 -10.03
CA ARG A 212 -16.83 21.53 -10.60
C ARG A 212 -17.22 21.22 -12.05
N ILE A 213 -18.22 20.34 -12.22
CA ILE A 213 -18.62 19.83 -13.54
C ILE A 213 -19.32 20.90 -14.40
N TYR A 214 -19.87 21.95 -13.76
CA TYR A 214 -20.51 23.08 -14.42
C TYR A 214 -19.58 24.29 -14.64
N TRP A 215 -18.24 24.10 -14.60
CA TRP A 215 -17.26 25.15 -14.73
C TRP A 215 -17.41 26.02 -16.01
N ARG A 216 -17.90 25.44 -17.12
CA ARG A 216 -18.13 26.19 -18.38
C ARG A 216 -19.29 27.16 -18.23
N LYS A 217 -20.38 26.74 -17.60
CA LYS A 217 -21.50 27.58 -17.30
C LYS A 217 -21.09 28.73 -16.37
N GLU A 218 -20.35 28.45 -15.32
CA GLU A 218 -19.78 29.47 -14.44
C GLU A 218 -18.91 30.46 -15.22
N MET A 219 -18.00 29.95 -16.07
CA MET A 219 -17.13 30.79 -16.89
C MET A 219 -17.94 31.74 -17.79
N GLU A 220 -18.96 31.21 -18.46
CA GLU A 220 -19.79 32.00 -19.39
C GLU A 220 -20.66 33.05 -18.68
N TYR A 221 -21.35 32.66 -17.60
CA TYR A 221 -22.35 33.52 -16.96
C TYR A 221 -21.81 34.39 -15.82
N ALA A 222 -20.77 33.95 -15.10
CA ALA A 222 -20.21 34.72 -13.99
C ALA A 222 -18.94 35.48 -14.36
N PHE A 223 -18.22 35.01 -15.36
CA PHE A 223 -16.88 35.52 -15.74
C PHE A 223 -16.79 35.99 -17.20
N ASP A 224 -17.89 36.13 -17.93
CA ASP A 224 -17.94 36.56 -19.33
C ASP A 224 -16.91 35.85 -20.25
N GLY A 225 -16.71 34.57 -20.05
CA GLY A 225 -15.71 33.77 -20.79
C GLY A 225 -14.26 33.99 -20.36
N ASN A 226 -14.00 34.79 -19.32
CA ASN A 226 -12.65 35.08 -18.84
C ASN A 226 -12.14 33.99 -17.90
N LEU A 227 -11.32 33.06 -18.46
CA LEU A 227 -10.75 31.92 -17.72
C LEU A 227 -9.79 32.38 -16.60
N ASP A 228 -9.03 33.45 -16.82
CA ASP A 228 -8.07 33.96 -15.83
C ASP A 228 -8.80 34.56 -14.62
N ALA A 229 -9.89 35.29 -14.84
CA ALA A 229 -10.73 35.83 -13.77
C ALA A 229 -11.37 34.70 -12.95
N MET A 230 -11.90 33.67 -13.60
CA MET A 230 -12.44 32.48 -12.94
C MET A 230 -11.37 31.74 -12.14
N SER A 231 -10.19 31.50 -12.72
CA SER A 231 -9.07 30.85 -12.04
C SER A 231 -8.61 31.62 -10.81
N LYS A 232 -8.55 32.95 -10.92
CA LYS A 232 -8.20 33.83 -9.79
C LYS A 232 -9.27 33.76 -8.67
N TYR A 233 -10.55 33.77 -9.04
CA TYR A 233 -11.65 33.61 -8.08
C TYR A 233 -11.51 32.29 -7.32
N HIS A 234 -11.34 31.14 -8.01
CA HIS A 234 -11.22 29.84 -7.37
C HIS A 234 -9.95 29.70 -6.52
N ALA A 235 -8.85 30.36 -6.90
CA ALA A 235 -7.65 30.43 -6.06
C ALA A 235 -7.89 31.19 -4.74
N GLN A 236 -8.75 32.20 -4.75
CA GLN A 236 -9.13 32.96 -3.57
C GLN A 236 -10.25 32.29 -2.74
N HIS A 237 -11.03 31.39 -3.36
CA HIS A 237 -12.15 30.66 -2.75
C HIS A 237 -11.98 29.14 -2.87
N PRO A 238 -10.90 28.57 -2.31
CA PRO A 238 -10.57 27.14 -2.51
C PRO A 238 -11.58 26.19 -1.89
N PHE A 239 -12.38 26.65 -0.93
CA PHE A 239 -13.44 25.85 -0.29
C PHE A 239 -14.75 25.84 -1.06
N ASP A 240 -14.90 26.68 -2.07
CA ASP A 240 -16.12 26.83 -2.83
C ASP A 240 -16.29 25.70 -3.83
N ILE A 241 -17.09 24.69 -3.49
CA ILE A 241 -17.56 23.63 -4.39
C ILE A 241 -18.90 24.01 -5.01
N GLU A 242 -19.58 25.03 -4.48
CA GLU A 242 -20.91 25.41 -4.92
C GLU A 242 -20.83 26.17 -6.25
N GLY A 243 -19.79 27.01 -6.40
CA GLY A 243 -19.64 27.85 -7.59
C GLY A 243 -20.58 29.04 -7.62
N VAL A 244 -20.41 29.91 -8.63
CA VAL A 244 -21.25 31.08 -8.84
C VAL A 244 -22.21 30.86 -10.01
N SER A 245 -23.39 31.46 -9.95
CA SER A 245 -24.42 31.38 -11.03
C SER A 245 -24.97 29.97 -11.30
N LEU A 246 -24.86 29.05 -10.33
CA LEU A 246 -25.42 27.71 -10.42
C LEU A 246 -26.74 27.60 -9.68
N THR A 247 -27.63 26.73 -10.17
CA THR A 247 -28.87 26.38 -9.46
C THR A 247 -28.59 25.43 -8.28
N PRO A 248 -29.51 25.33 -7.29
CA PRO A 248 -29.37 24.40 -6.19
C PRO A 248 -29.17 22.93 -6.64
N GLU A 249 -29.83 22.54 -7.73
CA GLU A 249 -29.69 21.18 -8.31
C GLU A 249 -28.27 20.94 -8.88
N GLU A 250 -27.72 21.91 -9.58
CA GLU A 250 -26.37 21.85 -10.13
C GLU A 250 -25.30 21.82 -9.01
N ILE A 251 -25.51 22.61 -7.98
CA ILE A 251 -24.66 22.60 -6.76
C ILE A 251 -24.70 21.21 -6.12
N LYS A 252 -25.90 20.64 -5.94
CA LYS A 252 -26.07 19.30 -5.38
C LYS A 252 -25.36 18.25 -6.20
N GLU A 253 -25.40 18.35 -7.54
CA GLU A 253 -24.71 17.41 -8.43
C GLU A 253 -23.19 17.55 -8.32
N GLN A 254 -22.61 18.75 -8.25
CA GLN A 254 -21.19 18.97 -7.99
C GLN A 254 -20.73 18.37 -6.67
N LYS A 255 -21.49 18.60 -5.60
CA LYS A 255 -21.23 18.03 -4.27
C LYS A 255 -21.28 16.50 -4.30
N ALA A 256 -22.29 15.91 -4.97
CA ALA A 256 -22.40 14.47 -5.14
C ALA A 256 -21.22 13.89 -5.93
N ASN A 257 -20.74 14.59 -6.95
CA ASN A 257 -19.54 14.20 -7.70
C ASN A 257 -18.30 14.18 -6.82
N LEU A 258 -18.10 15.18 -5.96
CA LEU A 258 -17.00 15.21 -4.99
C LEU A 258 -17.10 14.06 -3.97
N ILE A 259 -18.29 13.83 -3.40
CA ILE A 259 -18.55 12.75 -2.45
C ILE A 259 -18.24 11.39 -3.10
N ASN A 260 -18.68 11.16 -4.35
CA ASN A 260 -18.41 9.92 -5.08
C ASN A 260 -16.93 9.70 -5.32
N LYS A 261 -16.13 10.74 -5.61
CA LYS A 261 -14.68 10.64 -5.74
C LYS A 261 -14.01 10.27 -4.43
N ILE A 262 -14.41 10.93 -3.33
CA ILE A 262 -13.89 10.62 -1.98
C ILE A 262 -14.22 9.17 -1.60
N PHE A 263 -15.47 8.75 -1.82
CA PHE A 263 -15.92 7.38 -1.56
C PHE A 263 -15.12 6.38 -2.40
N THR A 264 -14.97 6.64 -3.69
CA THR A 264 -14.19 5.76 -4.60
C THR A 264 -12.75 5.63 -4.13
N PHE A 265 -12.12 6.73 -3.73
CA PHE A 265 -10.75 6.72 -3.22
C PHE A 265 -10.64 5.86 -1.95
N GLY A 266 -11.53 6.07 -0.97
CA GLY A 266 -11.59 5.27 0.26
C GLY A 266 -11.88 3.79 -0.01
N TYR A 267 -12.84 3.49 -0.91
CA TYR A 267 -13.14 2.12 -1.32
C TYR A 267 -11.92 1.41 -1.93
N MET A 268 -11.17 2.10 -2.78
CA MET A 268 -9.97 1.53 -3.40
C MET A 268 -8.84 1.32 -2.39
N MET A 269 -8.70 2.19 -1.41
CA MET A 269 -7.68 2.07 -0.36
C MET A 269 -7.95 0.92 0.62
N HIS A 270 -9.19 0.54 0.87
CA HIS A 270 -9.54 -0.60 1.71
C HIS A 270 -9.40 -1.89 0.90
N HIS A 271 -8.46 -2.76 1.23
CA HIS A 271 -8.16 -3.96 0.44
C HIS A 271 -9.25 -5.03 0.54
N PHE A 272 -10.02 -5.04 1.63
CA PHE A 272 -11.12 -5.98 1.79
C PHE A 272 -12.07 -5.96 0.59
N LYS A 273 -12.38 -7.14 0.08
CA LYS A 273 -13.37 -7.36 -0.97
C LYS A 273 -14.56 -8.14 -0.40
N SER A 274 -15.75 -7.79 -0.84
CA SER A 274 -16.98 -8.54 -0.54
C SER A 274 -17.64 -8.92 -1.85
N PRO A 275 -18.10 -10.17 -2.01
CA PRO A 275 -18.84 -10.59 -3.22
C PRO A 275 -20.08 -9.74 -3.49
N GLU A 276 -20.72 -9.22 -2.43
CA GLU A 276 -21.88 -8.35 -2.52
C GLU A 276 -21.55 -6.94 -3.01
N ARG A 277 -20.29 -6.52 -2.95
CA ARG A 277 -19.81 -5.17 -3.24
C ARG A 277 -18.49 -5.18 -4.00
N ALA A 278 -18.37 -6.10 -4.94
CA ALA A 278 -17.22 -6.19 -5.83
C ALA A 278 -17.35 -5.15 -6.96
N TRP A 279 -16.97 -3.89 -6.68
CA TRP A 279 -17.05 -2.80 -7.63
C TRP A 279 -15.72 -2.55 -8.33
N ALA A 280 -15.81 -2.14 -9.59
CA ALA A 280 -14.68 -1.65 -10.38
C ALA A 280 -14.98 -0.22 -10.85
N PRO A 281 -14.48 0.81 -10.18
CA PRO A 281 -14.72 2.20 -10.55
C PRO A 281 -14.21 2.52 -11.94
N MET A 282 -15.01 3.30 -12.70
CA MET A 282 -14.63 3.80 -14.01
C MET A 282 -14.66 5.33 -14.01
N ALA A 283 -13.50 5.95 -14.27
CA ALA A 283 -13.41 7.39 -14.44
C ALA A 283 -13.59 7.77 -15.92
N MET A 284 -14.59 8.60 -16.20
CA MET A 284 -14.93 9.09 -17.53
C MET A 284 -14.91 10.61 -17.58
N ASP A 285 -14.88 11.19 -18.78
CA ASP A 285 -15.11 12.61 -18.94
C ASP A 285 -16.60 12.94 -18.79
N ASN A 286 -16.89 14.12 -18.20
CA ASN A 286 -18.23 14.62 -18.06
C ASN A 286 -18.87 15.02 -19.42
N LYS A 287 -18.05 15.23 -20.43
CA LYS A 287 -18.48 15.60 -21.77
C LYS A 287 -18.33 14.41 -22.71
N ILE A 288 -19.42 13.99 -23.30
CA ILE A 288 -19.40 13.06 -24.45
C ILE A 288 -18.98 13.91 -25.65
N GLY A 289 -17.74 13.72 -26.13
CA GLY A 289 -17.28 14.35 -27.36
C GLY A 289 -17.95 13.74 -28.60
N GLU A 290 -17.95 14.48 -29.70
CA GLU A 290 -18.28 13.91 -31.01
C GLU A 290 -17.27 12.81 -31.38
N GLU A 291 -17.61 11.95 -32.34
CA GLU A 291 -16.69 10.89 -32.81
C GLU A 291 -15.35 11.53 -33.20
N ASN A 292 -14.25 11.09 -32.55
CA ASN A 292 -12.88 11.55 -32.72
C ASN A 292 -12.44 12.78 -31.89
N GLU A 293 -13.26 13.37 -31.02
CA GLU A 293 -12.78 14.36 -30.07
C GLU A 293 -12.09 13.71 -28.87
N CYS A 294 -10.80 13.93 -28.74
CA CYS A 294 -10.01 13.49 -27.60
C CYS A 294 -10.12 14.52 -26.46
N ASN A 295 -11.01 14.26 -25.49
CA ASN A 295 -11.17 15.10 -24.29
C ASN A 295 -10.10 14.77 -23.22
N GLY A 296 -8.82 14.77 -23.60
CA GLY A 296 -7.71 14.58 -22.67
C GLY A 296 -7.59 15.70 -21.64
N ARG A 297 -6.73 15.51 -20.61
CA ARG A 297 -6.38 16.48 -19.55
C ARG A 297 -7.44 16.72 -18.47
N SER A 298 -8.48 15.89 -18.36
CA SER A 298 -9.48 15.98 -17.29
C SER A 298 -9.01 15.41 -15.93
N GLY A 299 -7.81 14.82 -15.89
CA GLY A 299 -7.21 14.32 -14.66
C GLY A 299 -7.59 12.87 -14.28
N LYS A 300 -8.38 12.13 -15.07
CA LYS A 300 -8.82 10.75 -14.79
C LYS A 300 -7.70 9.83 -14.34
N SER A 301 -6.63 9.73 -15.13
CA SER A 301 -5.48 8.89 -14.81
C SER A 301 -4.73 9.38 -13.57
N PHE A 302 -4.72 10.69 -13.30
CA PHE A 302 -4.09 11.26 -12.10
C PHE A 302 -4.81 10.83 -10.82
N PHE A 303 -6.13 10.76 -10.84
CA PHE A 303 -6.95 10.30 -9.70
C PHE A 303 -6.48 8.94 -9.19
N PHE A 304 -6.33 7.95 -10.10
CA PHE A 304 -5.87 6.62 -9.73
C PHE A 304 -4.34 6.54 -9.52
N LYS A 305 -3.56 7.42 -10.19
CA LYS A 305 -2.11 7.47 -10.00
C LYS A 305 -1.72 7.79 -8.55
N VAL A 306 -2.50 8.62 -7.86
CA VAL A 306 -2.24 8.93 -6.44
C VAL A 306 -2.36 7.68 -5.57
N LEU A 307 -3.27 6.75 -5.88
CA LEU A 307 -3.36 5.46 -5.17
C LEU A 307 -2.06 4.64 -5.28
N SER A 308 -1.33 4.74 -6.40
CA SER A 308 -0.07 4.01 -6.57
C SER A 308 1.05 4.44 -5.62
N ILE A 309 0.89 5.55 -4.91
CA ILE A 309 1.79 5.98 -3.83
C ILE A 309 1.55 5.15 -2.55
N LEU A 310 0.30 4.74 -2.34
CA LEU A 310 -0.14 4.03 -1.13
C LEU A 310 -0.31 2.53 -1.34
N MET A 311 -0.36 2.07 -2.60
CA MET A 311 -0.74 0.71 -2.98
C MET A 311 0.17 0.16 -4.07
N LYS A 312 0.42 -1.15 -4.04
CA LYS A 312 1.05 -1.87 -5.16
C LYS A 312 0.11 -1.90 -6.37
N THR A 313 0.46 -1.17 -7.40
CA THR A 313 -0.37 -0.98 -8.59
C THR A 313 0.29 -1.59 -9.82
N VAL A 314 -0.46 -2.41 -10.55
CA VAL A 314 -0.15 -2.80 -11.92
C VAL A 314 -1.00 -1.96 -12.86
N LYS A 315 -0.35 -1.34 -13.85
CA LYS A 315 -1.03 -0.50 -14.84
C LYS A 315 -0.97 -1.18 -16.20
N LEU A 316 -2.15 -1.38 -16.81
CA LEU A 316 -2.31 -1.89 -18.17
C LEU A 316 -2.85 -0.78 -19.07
N SER A 317 -2.42 -0.76 -20.33
CA SER A 317 -2.98 0.13 -21.33
C SER A 317 -4.27 -0.48 -21.89
N GLY A 318 -5.40 0.20 -21.70
CA GLY A 318 -6.70 -0.20 -22.24
C GLY A 318 -6.91 0.15 -23.72
N ARG A 319 -5.92 0.76 -24.40
CA ARG A 319 -6.03 1.19 -25.81
C ARG A 319 -6.22 0.05 -26.81
N ASN A 320 -5.83 -1.15 -26.46
CA ASN A 320 -6.02 -2.32 -27.31
C ASN A 320 -7.38 -2.97 -27.00
N PRO A 321 -8.40 -2.90 -27.89
CA PRO A 321 -9.69 -3.51 -27.66
C PRO A 321 -9.62 -5.04 -27.54
N LYS A 322 -8.56 -5.67 -28.06
CA LYS A 322 -8.26 -7.10 -27.97
C LYS A 322 -7.28 -7.44 -26.83
N LEU A 323 -7.24 -6.62 -25.79
CA LEU A 323 -6.31 -6.81 -24.68
C LEU A 323 -6.45 -8.19 -24.04
N MET A 324 -7.67 -8.66 -23.86
CA MET A 324 -7.99 -9.96 -23.24
C MET A 324 -7.72 -11.18 -24.13
N ASP A 325 -7.44 -10.99 -25.42
CA ASP A 325 -7.00 -12.09 -26.31
C ASP A 325 -5.55 -12.55 -25.97
N ASN A 326 -4.82 -11.74 -25.22
CA ASN A 326 -3.50 -12.09 -24.72
C ASN A 326 -3.60 -12.93 -23.45
N PRO A 327 -3.21 -14.23 -23.44
CA PRO A 327 -3.30 -15.09 -22.28
C PRO A 327 -2.34 -14.65 -21.12
N HIS A 328 -1.38 -13.77 -21.41
CA HIS A 328 -0.40 -13.24 -20.47
C HIS A 328 -0.68 -11.78 -20.08
N VAL A 329 -1.92 -11.30 -20.27
CA VAL A 329 -2.29 -9.90 -19.99
C VAL A 329 -1.97 -9.48 -18.55
N PHE A 330 -2.05 -10.41 -17.61
CA PHE A 330 -1.80 -10.18 -16.19
C PHE A 330 -0.43 -10.65 -15.72
N ASP A 331 0.56 -10.82 -16.58
CA ASP A 331 1.89 -11.37 -16.27
C ASP A 331 2.65 -10.57 -15.18
N GLN A 332 2.34 -9.29 -15.01
CA GLN A 332 2.92 -8.41 -13.99
C GLN A 332 2.18 -8.46 -12.65
N VAL A 333 0.99 -9.08 -12.61
CA VAL A 333 0.21 -9.21 -11.38
C VAL A 333 0.82 -10.31 -10.50
N ASN A 334 0.89 -10.06 -9.21
CA ASN A 334 1.36 -11.02 -8.21
C ASN A 334 0.54 -10.91 -6.92
N GLN A 335 0.80 -11.77 -5.95
CA GLN A 335 0.10 -11.83 -4.66
C GLN A 335 0.13 -10.52 -3.84
N HIS A 336 1.01 -9.58 -4.20
CA HIS A 336 1.12 -8.28 -3.52
C HIS A 336 0.46 -7.14 -4.30
N THR A 337 -0.09 -7.43 -5.49
CA THR A 337 -0.78 -6.42 -6.30
C THR A 337 -2.12 -6.10 -5.67
N GLN A 338 -2.36 -4.82 -5.35
CA GLN A 338 -3.57 -4.35 -4.67
C GLN A 338 -4.52 -3.61 -5.60
N LEU A 339 -3.98 -2.99 -6.64
CA LEU A 339 -4.73 -2.26 -7.66
C LEU A 339 -4.27 -2.68 -9.07
N LEU A 340 -5.24 -3.04 -9.91
CA LEU A 340 -5.05 -3.23 -11.34
C LEU A 340 -5.75 -2.09 -12.07
N LEU A 341 -4.97 -1.16 -12.63
CA LEU A 341 -5.47 0.00 -13.35
C LEU A 341 -5.43 -0.23 -14.86
N LEU A 342 -6.59 -0.27 -15.50
CA LEU A 342 -6.73 -0.23 -16.96
C LEU A 342 -6.88 1.22 -17.39
N ASP A 343 -5.80 1.79 -17.93
CA ASP A 343 -5.74 3.21 -18.26
C ASP A 343 -6.00 3.47 -19.73
N ASP A 344 -6.79 4.52 -20.01
CA ASP A 344 -7.14 4.99 -21.34
C ASP A 344 -7.83 3.89 -22.20
N CYS A 345 -8.90 3.32 -21.67
CA CYS A 345 -9.62 2.24 -22.31
C CYS A 345 -10.29 2.71 -23.60
N ASP A 346 -10.09 1.92 -24.66
CA ASP A 346 -10.73 2.09 -25.96
C ASP A 346 -12.25 1.87 -25.85
N ARG A 347 -13.04 2.53 -26.71
CA ARG A 347 -14.51 2.40 -26.76
C ARG A 347 -14.98 0.97 -27.05
N TYR A 348 -14.17 0.20 -27.75
CA TYR A 348 -14.48 -1.17 -28.14
C TYR A 348 -13.89 -2.22 -27.19
N LEU A 349 -13.22 -1.79 -26.12
CA LEU A 349 -12.75 -2.72 -25.08
C LEU A 349 -13.98 -3.32 -24.38
N ASN A 350 -14.16 -4.62 -24.52
CA ASN A 350 -15.23 -5.32 -23.82
C ASN A 350 -14.91 -5.43 -22.33
N THR A 351 -15.42 -4.50 -21.52
CA THR A 351 -15.24 -4.49 -20.07
C THR A 351 -15.88 -5.67 -19.37
N GLY A 352 -16.89 -6.31 -20.00
CA GLY A 352 -17.51 -7.54 -19.48
C GLY A 352 -16.55 -8.71 -19.34
N LEU A 353 -15.45 -8.74 -20.12
CA LEU A 353 -14.43 -9.78 -20.00
C LEU A 353 -13.63 -9.71 -18.68
N PHE A 354 -13.71 -8.61 -17.96
CA PHE A 354 -13.09 -8.46 -16.65
C PHE A 354 -14.00 -8.84 -15.47
N TYR A 355 -15.25 -9.21 -15.76
CA TYR A 355 -16.24 -9.48 -14.72
C TYR A 355 -15.76 -10.58 -13.75
N ASP A 356 -15.22 -11.67 -14.28
CA ASP A 356 -14.71 -12.77 -13.46
C ASP A 356 -13.54 -12.32 -12.58
N ASN A 357 -12.64 -11.44 -13.09
CA ASN A 357 -11.52 -10.90 -12.33
C ASN A 357 -11.97 -9.92 -11.20
N ILE A 358 -13.19 -9.37 -11.33
CA ILE A 358 -13.77 -8.48 -10.32
C ILE A 358 -14.47 -9.28 -9.23
N THR A 359 -15.12 -10.40 -9.56
CA THR A 359 -16.09 -11.11 -8.72
C THR A 359 -15.65 -12.49 -8.27
N SER A 360 -14.54 -13.02 -8.81
CA SER A 360 -14.02 -14.36 -8.55
C SER A 360 -12.51 -14.34 -8.31
N ASP A 361 -11.93 -15.52 -8.10
CA ASP A 361 -10.49 -15.71 -8.04
C ASP A 361 -9.82 -15.25 -9.31
N MET A 362 -8.60 -14.73 -9.21
CA MET A 362 -7.86 -14.25 -10.35
C MET A 362 -6.76 -15.21 -10.76
N THR A 363 -6.86 -15.80 -11.95
CA THR A 363 -5.80 -16.63 -12.53
C THR A 363 -4.79 -15.75 -13.27
N VAL A 364 -3.52 -15.92 -12.91
CA VAL A 364 -2.38 -15.23 -13.52
C VAL A 364 -1.54 -16.23 -14.29
N ASN A 365 -1.27 -15.92 -15.57
CA ASN A 365 -0.42 -16.73 -16.47
C ASN A 365 0.86 -15.97 -16.82
N PRO A 366 1.91 -16.00 -15.96
CA PRO A 366 3.16 -15.31 -16.27
C PRO A 366 3.84 -15.93 -17.47
N LYS A 367 4.51 -15.11 -18.28
CA LYS A 367 5.28 -15.61 -19.41
C LYS A 367 6.48 -16.45 -18.92
N ASN A 368 6.62 -17.68 -19.41
CA ASN A 368 7.68 -18.62 -19.04
C ASN A 368 7.69 -19.12 -17.58
N ASN A 369 6.60 -18.97 -16.85
CA ASN A 369 6.43 -19.46 -15.49
C ASN A 369 5.13 -20.26 -15.36
N GLN A 370 4.97 -20.99 -14.25
CA GLN A 370 3.72 -21.69 -13.96
C GLN A 370 2.61 -20.69 -13.63
N SER A 371 1.39 -21.00 -14.10
CA SER A 371 0.19 -20.25 -13.73
C SER A 371 -0.12 -20.44 -12.26
N PHE A 372 -0.65 -19.40 -11.64
CA PHE A 372 -1.13 -19.46 -10.26
C PHE A 372 -2.45 -18.70 -10.13
N THR A 373 -3.19 -19.01 -9.09
CA THR A 373 -4.47 -18.36 -8.78
C THR A 373 -4.35 -17.56 -7.50
N ILE A 374 -4.84 -16.32 -7.54
CA ILE A 374 -4.97 -15.44 -6.37
C ILE A 374 -6.43 -15.56 -5.92
N PRO A 375 -6.71 -15.96 -4.66
CA PRO A 375 -8.06 -16.01 -4.12
C PRO A 375 -8.78 -14.66 -4.24
N PHE A 376 -10.09 -14.68 -4.33
CA PHE A 376 -10.91 -13.48 -4.52
C PHE A 376 -10.60 -12.39 -3.48
N GLU A 377 -10.46 -12.77 -2.20
CA GLU A 377 -10.20 -11.85 -1.10
C GLU A 377 -8.86 -11.12 -1.25
N ASP A 378 -7.85 -11.78 -1.83
CA ASP A 378 -6.49 -11.27 -2.01
C ASP A 378 -6.25 -10.69 -3.40
N SER A 379 -7.20 -10.89 -4.33
CA SER A 379 -7.04 -10.41 -5.70
C SER A 379 -7.17 -8.89 -5.78
N PRO A 380 -6.42 -8.22 -6.70
CA PRO A 380 -6.44 -6.77 -6.81
C PRO A 380 -7.84 -6.23 -7.15
N LYS A 381 -8.16 -5.04 -6.63
CA LYS A 381 -9.31 -4.28 -7.13
C LYS A 381 -8.98 -3.71 -8.50
N LEU A 382 -9.96 -3.72 -9.40
CA LEU A 382 -9.83 -3.16 -10.73
C LEU A 382 -10.35 -1.73 -10.78
N ALA A 383 -9.70 -0.88 -11.58
CA ALA A 383 -10.19 0.44 -11.94
C ALA A 383 -9.93 0.74 -13.40
N PHE A 384 -10.80 1.53 -14.01
CA PHE A 384 -10.75 1.87 -15.42
C PHE A 384 -10.72 3.38 -15.62
N THR A 385 -10.01 3.84 -16.66
CA THR A 385 -10.17 5.20 -17.18
C THR A 385 -10.51 5.14 -18.65
N THR A 386 -11.40 5.98 -19.11
CA THR A 386 -11.81 6.05 -20.53
C THR A 386 -12.23 7.46 -20.91
N ASN A 387 -12.19 7.77 -22.20
CA ASN A 387 -12.76 8.97 -22.80
C ASN A 387 -14.18 8.71 -23.36
N TYR A 388 -14.63 7.48 -23.29
CA TYR A 388 -15.90 7.03 -23.91
C TYR A 388 -16.87 6.56 -22.84
N VAL A 389 -18.17 6.60 -23.16
CA VAL A 389 -19.20 5.92 -22.37
C VAL A 389 -19.16 4.44 -22.78
N PRO A 390 -19.04 3.51 -21.81
CA PRO A 390 -19.01 2.08 -22.08
C PRO A 390 -20.34 1.56 -22.62
#